data_9d85ce55f15657dc7605336e60ba8e8a
#
_entry.id   9d85ce55f15657dc7605336e60ba8e8a
#
_cell.length_a   1.000
_cell.length_b   1.000
_cell.length_c   1.000
_cell.angle_alpha   90.00
_cell.angle_beta   90.00
_cell.angle_gamma   90.00
#
_symmetry.space_group_name_H-M   'P 1'
#
loop_
_entity.id
_entity.type
_entity.pdbx_description
1 polymer ?
#
loop_
_entity_poly.entity_id
_entity_poly.type
_entity_poly.pdbx_seq_one_letter_code
_entity_poly.pdbx_strand_id
1 'polypeptide(L)'
;ELIFNEISSDALGLEWEPCHAVMQLMDPIQQVRRWGSKIVHVHGKDATVAHDVIREYGLRGIHAYAWNRTPGFGDTNWADICTVLIQCGFKGSIDIEGYHDPVHYDDMEWTSQLTSLEYLKRCRGGINFFDGPTEYRGYQGKRLK
;
A
#
# COMPACT_ATOMS: atom_id res chain seq x y z
N GLU A 1 8.03 -9.19 13.13
CA GLU A 1 8.89 -10.40 13.08
C GLU A 1 8.72 -11.27 14.33
N LEU A 2 8.87 -10.72 15.53
CA LEU A 2 8.74 -11.45 16.79
C LEU A 2 7.44 -12.24 16.87
N ILE A 3 6.29 -11.62 16.61
CA ILE A 3 4.99 -12.27 16.75
C ILE A 3 4.84 -13.50 15.85
N PHE A 4 5.36 -13.46 14.62
CA PHE A 4 5.30 -14.59 13.69
C PHE A 4 6.32 -15.69 14.03
N ASN A 5 7.36 -15.38 14.82
CA ASN A 5 8.31 -16.36 15.33
C ASN A 5 7.77 -17.06 16.59
N GLU A 6 7.05 -16.31 17.43
CA GLU A 6 6.49 -16.82 18.69
C GLU A 6 5.18 -17.60 18.50
N ILE A 7 4.39 -17.19 17.50
CA ILE A 7 3.06 -17.78 17.25
C ILE A 7 3.08 -18.52 15.91
N SER A 8 3.23 -19.84 15.97
CA SER A 8 3.19 -20.73 14.81
C SER A 8 1.75 -21.12 14.43
N SER A 9 0.90 -20.13 14.15
CA SER A 9 -0.50 -20.37 13.76
C SER A 9 -0.79 -19.83 12.37
N ASP A 10 -1.45 -20.62 11.55
CA ASP A 10 -1.94 -20.17 10.23
C ASP A 10 -3.13 -19.21 10.34
N ALA A 11 -3.72 -19.08 11.53
CA ALA A 11 -4.77 -18.10 11.81
C ALA A 11 -4.21 -16.68 11.99
N LEU A 12 -2.88 -16.54 12.18
CA LEU A 12 -2.23 -15.25 12.30
C LEU A 12 -1.84 -14.71 10.93
N GLY A 13 -2.47 -13.62 10.49
CA GLY A 13 -2.15 -12.88 9.28
C GLY A 13 -1.76 -11.44 9.58
N LEU A 14 -1.27 -10.77 8.56
CA LEU A 14 -0.92 -9.35 8.59
C LEU A 14 -1.96 -8.56 7.79
N GLU A 15 -2.60 -7.62 8.43
CA GLU A 15 -3.21 -6.48 7.77
C GLU A 15 -2.08 -5.48 7.53
N TRP A 16 -1.92 -5.05 6.29
CA TRP A 16 -0.79 -4.22 5.87
C TRP A 16 -1.24 -2.92 5.20
N GLU A 17 -0.51 -1.85 5.51
CA GLU A 17 -0.81 -0.51 5.04
C GLU A 17 0.48 0.21 4.60
N PRO A 18 0.63 0.57 3.29
CA PRO A 18 1.87 1.15 2.78
C PRO A 18 2.15 2.55 3.32
N CYS A 19 1.13 3.34 3.67
CA CYS A 19 1.32 4.71 4.13
C CYS A 19 2.24 4.80 5.34
N HIS A 20 2.17 3.84 6.25
CA HIS A 20 3.04 3.79 7.42
C HIS A 20 4.53 3.63 7.07
N ALA A 21 4.82 2.88 6.01
CA ALA A 21 6.19 2.77 5.51
C ALA A 21 6.65 4.07 4.85
N VAL A 22 5.82 4.62 3.96
CA VAL A 22 6.14 5.86 3.22
C VAL A 22 6.39 7.02 4.17
N MET A 23 5.53 7.21 5.19
CA MET A 23 5.69 8.27 6.19
C MET A 23 6.98 8.13 7.04
N GLN A 24 7.51 6.92 7.14
CA GLN A 24 8.78 6.63 7.81
C GLN A 24 9.96 6.57 6.85
N LEU A 25 9.79 6.95 5.59
CA LEU A 25 10.79 6.88 4.53
C LEU A 25 11.32 5.45 4.29
N MET A 26 10.49 4.45 4.58
CA MET A 26 10.78 3.05 4.31
C MET A 26 10.20 2.65 2.95
N ASP A 27 10.84 1.67 2.32
CA ASP A 27 10.35 1.11 1.05
C ASP A 27 9.22 0.09 1.31
N PRO A 28 7.97 0.41 0.94
CA PRO A 28 6.84 -0.50 1.12
C PRO A 28 6.97 -1.78 0.28
N ILE A 29 7.67 -1.73 -0.86
CA ILE A 29 7.90 -2.90 -1.72
C ILE A 29 8.75 -3.96 -0.99
N GLN A 30 9.77 -3.54 -0.25
CA GLN A 30 10.57 -4.46 0.54
C GLN A 30 9.76 -5.14 1.65
N GLN A 31 8.81 -4.42 2.23
CA GLN A 31 7.90 -5.01 3.22
C GLN A 31 7.03 -6.10 2.60
N VAL A 32 6.42 -5.85 1.43
CA VAL A 32 5.62 -6.87 0.73
C VAL A 32 6.47 -8.07 0.33
N ARG A 33 7.68 -7.85 -0.19
CA ARG A 33 8.59 -8.95 -0.54
C ARG A 33 8.95 -9.82 0.66
N ARG A 34 9.10 -9.23 1.83
CA ARG A 34 9.44 -9.93 3.07
C ARG A 34 8.24 -10.64 3.69
N TRP A 35 7.08 -9.98 3.71
CA TRP A 35 5.92 -10.41 4.48
C TRP A 35 4.73 -10.84 3.63
N GLY A 36 4.83 -10.80 2.31
CA GLY A 36 3.71 -11.00 1.39
C GLY A 36 2.92 -12.28 1.63
N SER A 37 3.60 -13.37 2.03
CA SER A 37 2.94 -14.64 2.37
C SER A 37 2.10 -14.58 3.66
N LYS A 38 2.27 -13.55 4.46
CA LYS A 38 1.53 -13.32 5.70
C LYS A 38 0.48 -12.22 5.56
N ILE A 39 0.53 -11.44 4.47
CA ILE A 39 -0.45 -10.39 4.21
C ILE A 39 -1.76 -11.04 3.79
N VAL A 40 -2.81 -10.84 4.57
CA VAL A 40 -4.15 -11.34 4.31
C VAL A 40 -5.13 -10.25 3.93
N HIS A 41 -4.80 -9.01 4.27
CA HIS A 41 -5.60 -7.83 4.02
C HIS A 41 -4.71 -6.60 3.80
N VAL A 42 -5.15 -5.65 2.98
CA VAL A 42 -4.42 -4.42 2.70
C VAL A 42 -5.36 -3.23 2.86
N HIS A 43 -4.97 -2.26 3.67
CA HIS A 43 -5.57 -0.94 3.62
C HIS A 43 -4.98 -0.13 2.46
N GLY A 44 -5.87 0.27 1.57
CA GLY A 44 -5.57 1.18 0.49
C GLY A 44 -5.50 2.61 1.00
N LYS A 45 -4.39 2.95 1.65
CA LYS A 45 -4.10 4.28 2.18
C LYS A 45 -2.74 4.75 1.70
N ASP A 46 -2.69 5.98 1.29
CA ASP A 46 -1.50 6.62 0.73
C ASP A 46 -0.89 7.62 1.72
N ALA A 47 0.26 8.15 1.39
CA ALA A 47 0.89 9.23 2.13
C ALA A 47 1.66 10.15 1.18
N THR A 48 1.75 11.42 1.56
CA THR A 48 2.65 12.39 0.92
C THR A 48 3.77 12.75 1.89
N VAL A 49 5.00 12.83 1.38
CA VAL A 49 6.19 13.24 2.14
C VAL A 49 6.74 14.55 1.60
N ALA A 50 6.77 15.58 2.45
CA ALA A 50 7.37 16.87 2.13
C ALA A 50 8.89 16.83 2.33
N HIS A 51 9.59 16.41 1.29
CA HIS A 51 11.06 16.30 1.31
C HIS A 51 11.76 17.65 1.47
N ASP A 52 11.13 18.77 1.11
CA ASP A 52 11.60 20.11 1.35
C ASP A 52 11.60 20.45 2.84
N VAL A 53 10.54 20.11 3.56
CA VAL A 53 10.47 20.27 5.03
C VAL A 53 11.55 19.43 5.70
N ILE A 54 11.76 18.18 5.26
CA ILE A 54 12.81 17.33 5.82
C ILE A 54 14.21 17.94 5.59
N ARG A 55 14.47 18.47 4.40
CA ARG A 55 15.76 19.10 4.09
C ARG A 55 16.02 20.36 4.90
N GLU A 56 14.97 21.11 5.20
CA GLU A 56 15.11 22.37 5.94
C GLU A 56 15.18 22.15 7.47
N TYR A 57 14.31 21.27 8.00
CA TYR A 57 14.11 21.14 9.47
C TYR A 57 14.52 19.78 10.01
N GLY A 58 14.84 18.82 9.15
CA GLY A 58 15.17 17.45 9.56
C GLY A 58 13.95 16.62 10.00
N LEU A 59 14.19 15.33 10.26
CA LEU A 59 13.13 14.38 10.66
C LEU A 59 12.60 14.62 12.08
N ARG A 60 13.37 15.26 12.92
CA ARG A 60 13.01 15.53 14.34
C ARG A 60 12.60 16.97 14.59
N GLY A 61 12.37 17.73 13.53
CA GLY A 61 11.84 19.09 13.63
C GLY A 61 10.40 19.09 14.16
N ILE A 62 9.95 20.28 14.55
CA ILE A 62 8.55 20.49 15.01
C ILE A 62 7.54 20.53 13.88
N HIS A 63 8.01 20.55 12.64
CA HIS A 63 7.17 20.63 11.45
C HIS A 63 6.76 19.24 10.97
N ALA A 64 5.46 19.06 10.73
CA ALA A 64 4.97 17.84 10.08
C ALA A 64 5.53 17.74 8.65
N TYR A 65 6.08 16.60 8.30
CA TYR A 65 6.67 16.34 6.99
C TYR A 65 5.94 15.25 6.19
N ALA A 66 4.94 14.62 6.78
CA ALA A 66 4.18 13.58 6.10
C ALA A 66 2.70 13.65 6.48
N TRP A 67 1.84 13.34 5.53
CA TRP A 67 0.38 13.35 5.68
C TRP A 67 -0.22 12.09 5.07
N ASN A 68 -1.28 11.59 5.72
CA ASN A 68 -2.13 10.56 5.13
C ASN A 68 -2.83 11.09 3.89
N ARG A 69 -2.97 10.25 2.89
CA ARG A 69 -3.67 10.58 1.63
C ARG A 69 -4.57 9.41 1.22
N THR A 70 -5.61 9.74 0.51
CA THR A 70 -6.41 8.76 -0.21
C THR A 70 -5.60 8.15 -1.36
N PRO A 71 -5.73 6.85 -1.68
CA PRO A 71 -4.88 6.18 -2.69
C PRO A 71 -4.88 6.90 -4.05
N GLY A 72 -3.67 7.12 -4.56
CA GLY A 72 -3.45 7.82 -5.83
C GLY A 72 -3.27 9.33 -5.71
N PHE A 73 -3.42 9.89 -4.52
CA PHE A 73 -3.18 11.31 -4.24
C PHE A 73 -1.90 11.55 -3.41
N GLY A 74 -1.15 10.50 -3.13
CA GLY A 74 0.14 10.54 -2.42
C GLY A 74 1.29 10.00 -3.24
N ASP A 75 2.37 9.64 -2.56
CA ASP A 75 3.65 9.25 -3.15
C ASP A 75 3.80 7.72 -3.31
N THR A 76 2.78 6.94 -2.93
CA THR A 76 2.82 5.49 -3.00
C THR A 76 2.72 4.99 -4.44
N ASN A 77 3.69 4.21 -4.89
CA ASN A 77 3.61 3.54 -6.19
C ASN A 77 2.71 2.29 -6.12
N TRP A 78 1.42 2.48 -6.26
CA TRP A 78 0.44 1.40 -6.19
C TRP A 78 0.54 0.39 -7.32
N ALA A 79 1.06 0.77 -8.48
CA ALA A 79 1.26 -0.17 -9.58
C ALA A 79 2.32 -1.21 -9.22
N ASP A 80 3.43 -0.78 -8.60
CA ASP A 80 4.47 -1.69 -8.13
C ASP A 80 3.99 -2.52 -6.94
N ILE A 81 3.25 -1.92 -5.99
CA ILE A 81 2.65 -2.65 -4.87
C ILE A 81 1.72 -3.75 -5.36
N CYS A 82 0.77 -3.44 -6.24
CA CYS A 82 -0.13 -4.44 -6.81
C CYS A 82 0.65 -5.55 -7.53
N THR A 83 1.69 -5.19 -8.28
CA THR A 83 2.56 -6.16 -8.96
C THR A 83 3.19 -7.12 -7.96
N VAL A 84 3.79 -6.60 -6.89
CA VAL A 84 4.49 -7.46 -5.92
C VAL A 84 3.52 -8.27 -5.06
N LEU A 85 2.36 -7.72 -4.70
CA LEU A 85 1.29 -8.46 -4.03
C LEU A 85 0.83 -9.66 -4.87
N ILE A 86 0.61 -9.47 -6.18
CA ILE A 86 0.27 -10.56 -7.11
C ILE A 86 1.40 -11.60 -7.16
N GLN A 87 2.66 -11.15 -7.24
CA GLN A 87 3.83 -12.05 -7.23
C GLN A 87 3.95 -12.88 -5.96
N CYS A 88 3.54 -12.33 -4.82
CA CYS A 88 3.50 -13.05 -3.54
C CYS A 88 2.28 -13.96 -3.38
N GLY A 89 1.36 -13.97 -4.34
CA GLY A 89 0.15 -14.79 -4.30
C GLY A 89 -0.95 -14.23 -3.40
N PHE A 90 -0.95 -12.92 -3.14
CA PHE A 90 -2.00 -12.25 -2.37
C PHE A 90 -3.37 -12.42 -3.02
N LYS A 91 -4.36 -12.84 -2.23
CA LYS A 91 -5.75 -13.12 -2.66
C LYS A 91 -6.79 -12.31 -1.87
N GLY A 92 -6.33 -11.45 -0.98
CA GLY A 92 -7.20 -10.58 -0.17
C GLY A 92 -7.71 -9.38 -0.93
N SER A 93 -8.37 -8.49 -0.21
CA SER A 93 -8.84 -7.19 -0.72
C SER A 93 -7.85 -6.07 -0.41
N ILE A 94 -7.94 -5.01 -1.21
CA ILE A 94 -7.37 -3.70 -0.90
C ILE A 94 -8.56 -2.79 -0.62
N ASP A 95 -8.79 -2.47 0.63
CA ASP A 95 -9.91 -1.64 1.05
C ASP A 95 -9.47 -0.19 1.16
N ILE A 96 -10.17 0.70 0.46
CA ILE A 96 -9.80 2.11 0.41
C ILE A 96 -10.08 2.77 1.75
N GLU A 97 -9.05 3.38 2.32
CA GLU A 97 -9.12 4.18 3.53
C GLU A 97 -8.73 5.63 3.23
N GLY A 98 -9.70 6.54 3.31
CA GLY A 98 -9.50 7.99 3.12
C GLY A 98 -9.26 8.75 4.41
N TYR A 99 -9.36 8.08 5.56
CA TYR A 99 -9.28 8.71 6.86
C TYR A 99 -7.99 9.51 7.08
N HIS A 100 -8.12 10.72 7.61
CA HIS A 100 -7.05 11.69 7.82
C HIS A 100 -6.42 12.31 6.56
N ASP A 101 -7.04 12.18 5.38
CA ASP A 101 -6.58 12.96 4.22
C ASP A 101 -6.91 14.46 4.48
N PRO A 102 -5.92 15.36 4.47
CA PRO A 102 -6.13 16.77 4.79
C PRO A 102 -6.82 17.56 3.67
N VAL A 103 -7.00 16.94 2.49
CA VAL A 103 -7.59 17.57 1.31
C VAL A 103 -8.93 16.93 0.96
N HIS A 104 -8.97 15.60 0.94
CA HIS A 104 -10.12 14.83 0.52
C HIS A 104 -10.91 14.32 1.74
N TYR A 105 -11.59 15.23 2.40
CA TYR A 105 -12.45 14.96 3.57
C TYR A 105 -13.84 15.56 3.36
N ASP A 106 -14.78 15.24 4.22
CA ASP A 106 -16.18 15.66 4.16
C ASP A 106 -16.79 15.39 2.76
N ASP A 107 -17.32 16.41 2.09
CA ASP A 107 -17.96 16.29 0.78
C ASP A 107 -17.02 15.75 -0.32
N MET A 108 -15.71 15.94 -0.17
CA MET A 108 -14.70 15.44 -1.12
C MET A 108 -14.36 13.97 -0.91
N GLU A 109 -14.66 13.40 0.25
CA GLU A 109 -14.29 12.03 0.57
C GLU A 109 -14.92 11.02 -0.39
N TRP A 110 -16.20 11.14 -0.66
CA TRP A 110 -16.91 10.25 -1.59
C TRP A 110 -16.28 10.27 -2.99
N THR A 111 -16.03 11.46 -3.52
CA THR A 111 -15.43 11.62 -4.86
C THR A 111 -14.02 11.03 -4.91
N SER A 112 -13.21 11.26 -3.88
CA SER A 112 -11.86 10.73 -3.81
C SER A 112 -11.83 9.21 -3.70
N GLN A 113 -12.72 8.61 -2.92
CA GLN A 113 -12.82 7.16 -2.80
C GLN A 113 -13.20 6.50 -4.13
N LEU A 114 -14.16 7.06 -4.87
CA LEU A 114 -14.50 6.56 -6.21
C LEU A 114 -13.32 6.67 -7.18
N THR A 115 -12.62 7.80 -7.17
CA THR A 115 -11.42 8.01 -7.98
C THR A 115 -10.32 7.01 -7.62
N SER A 116 -10.10 6.77 -6.33
CA SER A 116 -9.12 5.81 -5.84
C SER A 116 -9.47 4.37 -6.22
N LEU A 117 -10.75 4.02 -6.19
CA LEU A 117 -11.21 2.70 -6.64
C LEU A 117 -10.85 2.44 -8.11
N GLU A 118 -11.11 3.41 -8.98
CA GLU A 118 -10.73 3.32 -10.40
C GLU A 118 -9.22 3.26 -10.58
N TYR A 119 -8.48 4.10 -9.84
CA TYR A 119 -7.03 4.12 -9.87
C TYR A 119 -6.42 2.76 -9.45
N LEU A 120 -6.84 2.21 -8.31
CA LEU A 120 -6.34 0.92 -7.82
C LEU A 120 -6.72 -0.24 -8.76
N LYS A 121 -7.91 -0.22 -9.37
CA LYS A 121 -8.28 -1.18 -10.41
C LYS A 121 -7.34 -1.12 -11.61
N ARG A 122 -6.92 0.07 -12.04
CA ARG A 122 -5.92 0.24 -13.12
C ARG A 122 -4.54 -0.27 -12.69
N CYS A 123 -4.09 0.05 -11.48
CA CYS A 123 -2.82 -0.44 -10.93
C CYS A 123 -2.75 -1.97 -10.89
N ARG A 124 -3.88 -2.63 -10.65
CA ARG A 124 -4.02 -4.09 -10.63
C ARG A 124 -4.05 -4.72 -12.04
N GLY A 125 -4.17 -3.96 -13.10
CA GLY A 125 -4.19 -4.43 -14.49
C GLY A 125 -5.49 -4.17 -15.24
N GLY A 126 -6.44 -3.43 -14.68
CA GLY A 126 -7.62 -2.98 -15.41
C GLY A 126 -8.81 -2.61 -14.53
N ILE A 127 -9.66 -1.78 -15.11
CA ILE A 127 -10.92 -1.34 -14.50
C ILE A 127 -12.05 -2.34 -14.71
N ASN A 128 -12.00 -3.10 -15.82
CA ASN A 128 -12.94 -4.16 -16.08
C ASN A 128 -12.42 -5.44 -15.42
N PHE A 129 -13.05 -5.80 -14.33
CA PHE A 129 -12.74 -7.04 -13.64
C PHE A 129 -13.52 -8.16 -14.33
N PHE A 130 -12.85 -8.84 -15.23
CA PHE A 130 -13.16 -10.24 -15.49
C PHE A 130 -12.48 -11.03 -14.36
N ASP A 131 -13.12 -12.08 -13.86
CA ASP A 131 -12.49 -13.01 -12.94
C ASP A 131 -11.07 -13.29 -13.45
N GLY A 132 -10.13 -12.51 -12.97
CA GLY A 132 -8.74 -12.57 -13.41
C GLY A 132 -8.17 -13.94 -13.11
N PRO A 133 -7.01 -14.27 -13.63
CA PRO A 133 -6.38 -15.54 -13.32
C PRO A 133 -6.33 -15.69 -11.81
N THR A 134 -7.05 -16.69 -11.31
CA THR A 134 -7.08 -17.03 -9.89
C THR A 134 -5.71 -17.46 -9.36
N GLU A 135 -4.75 -17.63 -10.28
CA GLU A 135 -3.39 -18.02 -9.98
C GLU A 135 -2.41 -17.12 -10.73
N TYR A 136 -1.48 -16.54 -10.00
CA TYR A 136 -0.31 -15.93 -10.60
C TYR A 136 0.52 -17.03 -11.26
N ARG A 137 0.49 -17.07 -12.58
CA ARG A 137 1.39 -17.91 -13.38
C ARG A 137 2.76 -17.25 -13.48
N GLY A 138 3.39 -16.97 -12.38
CA GLY A 138 4.56 -16.14 -12.21
C GLY A 138 5.56 -16.19 -13.36
N TYR A 139 6.27 -15.11 -13.53
CA TYR A 139 7.47 -15.10 -14.36
C TYR A 139 8.40 -16.22 -13.89
N GLN A 140 8.53 -17.27 -14.72
CA GLN A 140 9.41 -18.43 -14.48
C GLN A 140 10.90 -18.05 -14.64
N GLY A 141 11.21 -16.77 -14.77
CA GLY A 141 12.55 -16.23 -14.84
C GLY A 141 13.19 -16.09 -13.48
N LYS A 142 14.52 -16.09 -13.48
CA LYS A 142 15.33 -15.84 -12.28
C LYS A 142 14.91 -14.53 -11.63
N ARG A 143 14.68 -14.55 -10.29
CA ARG A 143 14.48 -13.33 -9.52
C ARG A 143 15.51 -12.29 -9.93
N LEU A 144 15.06 -11.11 -10.30
CA LEU A 144 15.94 -9.95 -10.36
C LEU A 144 16.48 -9.78 -8.94
N LYS A 145 17.81 -9.98 -8.81
CA LYS A 145 18.52 -9.80 -7.54
C LYS A 145 18.58 -8.33 -7.16
#